data_d08249608041bdd041bc1c66794876ce
#
_entry.id   d08249608041bdd041bc1c66794876ce
#
_cell.length_a   1.000
_cell.length_b   1.000
_cell.length_c   1.000
_cell.angle_alpha   90.00
_cell.angle_beta   90.00
_cell.angle_gamma   90.00
#
_symmetry.space_group_name_H-M   'P 1'
#
loop_
_entity.id
_entity.type
_entity.pdbx_description
1 polymer ?
#
loop_
_entity_poly.entity_id
_entity_poly.type
_entity_poly.pdbx_seq_one_letter_code
_entity_poly.pdbx_strand_id
1 'polypeptide(L)'
;MDDCQVGRSGEFAIDDAVQFGQKPLMRLSVALCTFNGERYLLEQLESIERQTRLPDEIVVCDDSSEDDTAAVIDRFASSVRVKVSLCVNSTRLGVTHNFARAFSLCQGDLIVPCDQDDVWEPQKLAVLEAAFRDDPQLLLAFHDLALITPEGKFSGDTQWQRLNFGSAQQGKVNTGEAFERLLRFNVVTGAAMAFRASLLKYALPIPDCFVHDEWLGLLAAATGSVLSINRPLVQYRQHDRQVIGAAASALFSQYRYAHANMDRAYFVRMLERTQCLQDRLQNTADAVLHPRYHSLVSEKRSHAQTRLRMRDQALIRWPLAIGEAFRGRYGRFGYGFKSFLQDLVL
;
A
#
# COMPACT_ATOMS: atom_id res chain seq x y z
N MET A 1 -9.29 47.49 -74.25
CA MET A 1 -9.03 48.38 -73.14
C MET A 1 -9.95 47.92 -72.05
N ASP A 2 -9.67 47.12 -71.11
CA ASP A 2 -8.57 47.02 -70.22
C ASP A 2 -8.62 45.68 -69.46
N ASP A 3 -7.50 45.31 -69.08
CA ASP A 3 -7.09 44.06 -68.44
C ASP A 3 -7.88 43.63 -67.22
N CYS A 4 -8.24 42.38 -67.22
CA CYS A 4 -8.71 41.66 -66.05
C CYS A 4 -7.57 40.76 -65.55
N GLN A 5 -6.92 41.13 -64.44
CA GLN A 5 -5.90 40.30 -63.80
C GLN A 5 -6.52 39.31 -62.82
N VAL A 6 -6.17 38.06 -63.06
CA VAL A 6 -6.54 36.91 -62.25
C VAL A 6 -5.73 36.93 -60.93
N GLY A 7 -6.42 36.98 -59.83
CA GLY A 7 -5.87 36.84 -58.46
C GLY A 7 -5.58 35.37 -58.11
N ARG A 8 -4.39 35.11 -57.61
CA ARG A 8 -3.85 33.83 -57.19
C ARG A 8 -4.60 33.27 -55.96
N SER A 9 -4.98 32.04 -56.03
CA SER A 9 -5.42 31.20 -54.94
C SER A 9 -4.29 30.99 -53.94
N GLY A 10 -4.44 31.54 -52.74
CA GLY A 10 -3.56 31.20 -51.61
C GLY A 10 -3.98 29.84 -51.01
N GLU A 11 -3.14 28.86 -51.22
CA GLU A 11 -3.18 27.62 -50.43
C GLU A 11 -2.79 27.96 -49.01
N PHE A 12 -3.75 27.86 -48.07
CA PHE A 12 -3.39 27.79 -46.64
C PHE A 12 -2.91 26.37 -46.38
N ALA A 13 -1.61 26.22 -46.23
CA ALA A 13 -1.03 25.01 -45.66
C ALA A 13 -1.47 24.90 -44.19
N ILE A 14 -2.30 23.90 -43.92
CA ILE A 14 -2.61 23.43 -42.55
C ILE A 14 -1.45 22.51 -42.18
N ASP A 15 -0.37 23.10 -41.70
CA ASP A 15 0.70 22.37 -41.03
C ASP A 15 0.77 22.90 -39.61
N ASP A 16 0.22 22.13 -38.70
CA ASP A 16 0.60 22.02 -37.30
C ASP A 16 -0.36 21.01 -36.61
N ALA A 17 -0.15 19.75 -36.98
CA ALA A 17 -0.55 18.67 -36.09
C ALA A 17 0.34 18.78 -34.84
N VAL A 18 -0.17 19.46 -33.83
CA VAL A 18 0.41 19.42 -32.49
C VAL A 18 0.47 17.95 -32.10
N GLN A 19 1.66 17.37 -32.27
CA GLN A 19 1.97 16.08 -31.65
C GLN A 19 1.88 16.30 -30.16
N PHE A 20 0.72 15.95 -29.57
CA PHE A 20 0.63 15.69 -28.15
C PHE A 20 1.63 14.58 -27.85
N GLY A 21 2.80 14.96 -27.38
CA GLY A 21 3.86 14.04 -27.02
C GLY A 21 3.30 13.03 -26.02
N GLN A 22 3.12 11.79 -26.48
CA GLN A 22 2.80 10.69 -25.57
C GLN A 22 3.95 10.63 -24.56
N LYS A 23 3.65 10.89 -23.28
CA LYS A 23 4.63 10.67 -22.21
C LYS A 23 5.13 9.23 -22.35
N PRO A 24 6.45 9.00 -22.25
CA PRO A 24 7.02 7.66 -22.39
C PRO A 24 6.35 6.71 -21.38
N LEU A 25 6.10 5.48 -21.82
CA LEU A 25 5.59 4.42 -20.96
C LEU A 25 6.58 4.20 -19.81
N MET A 26 6.05 4.06 -18.57
CA MET A 26 6.88 3.77 -17.41
C MET A 26 7.21 2.29 -17.38
N ARG A 27 8.44 1.95 -16.99
CA ARG A 27 8.79 0.54 -16.76
C ARG A 27 8.13 0.03 -15.50
N LEU A 28 7.46 -1.12 -15.60
CA LEU A 28 6.71 -1.77 -14.54
C LEU A 28 7.40 -3.06 -14.09
N SER A 29 7.80 -3.12 -12.82
CA SER A 29 8.25 -4.37 -12.17
C SER A 29 7.13 -4.93 -11.30
N VAL A 30 6.82 -6.20 -11.48
CA VAL A 30 6.01 -6.96 -10.50
C VAL A 30 6.97 -7.60 -9.51
N ALA A 31 6.82 -7.29 -8.23
CA ALA A 31 7.58 -7.87 -7.13
C ALA A 31 6.72 -8.97 -6.47
N LEU A 32 6.91 -10.22 -6.89
CA LEU A 32 6.17 -11.39 -6.39
C LEU A 32 6.96 -12.04 -5.26
N CYS A 33 6.31 -12.23 -4.11
CA CYS A 33 6.88 -12.96 -2.98
C CYS A 33 6.17 -14.29 -2.77
N THR A 34 6.97 -15.37 -2.58
CA THR A 34 6.45 -16.72 -2.40
C THR A 34 7.02 -17.39 -1.15
N PHE A 35 6.19 -18.26 -0.55
CA PHE A 35 6.57 -19.21 0.49
C PHE A 35 5.54 -20.34 0.54
N ASN A 36 5.90 -21.56 0.14
CA ASN A 36 5.03 -22.74 0.07
C ASN A 36 3.70 -22.43 -0.63
N GLY A 37 3.81 -21.86 -1.85
CA GLY A 37 2.70 -21.28 -2.61
C GLY A 37 2.16 -22.16 -3.73
N GLU A 38 2.64 -23.37 -3.92
CA GLU A 38 2.36 -24.26 -5.08
C GLU A 38 0.87 -24.30 -5.46
N ARG A 39 -0.02 -24.21 -4.44
CA ARG A 39 -1.46 -24.40 -4.61
C ARG A 39 -2.14 -23.33 -5.46
N TYR A 40 -1.75 -22.06 -5.31
CA TYR A 40 -2.45 -20.93 -5.94
C TYR A 40 -1.56 -20.14 -6.91
N LEU A 41 -0.25 -20.35 -6.85
CA LEU A 41 0.73 -19.55 -7.56
C LEU A 41 0.52 -19.53 -9.08
N LEU A 42 0.16 -20.66 -9.68
CA LEU A 42 -0.07 -20.72 -11.13
C LEU A 42 -1.23 -19.80 -11.55
N GLU A 43 -2.35 -19.80 -10.80
CA GLU A 43 -3.50 -18.94 -11.09
C GLU A 43 -3.13 -17.45 -10.99
N GLN A 44 -2.31 -17.08 -9.97
CA GLN A 44 -1.78 -15.73 -9.83
C GLN A 44 -0.87 -15.35 -11.02
N LEU A 45 0.07 -16.19 -11.39
CA LEU A 45 0.98 -15.95 -12.52
C LEU A 45 0.24 -15.79 -13.85
N GLU A 46 -0.74 -16.66 -14.12
CA GLU A 46 -1.61 -16.54 -15.30
C GLU A 46 -2.44 -15.23 -15.28
N SER A 47 -2.84 -14.73 -14.11
CA SER A 47 -3.56 -13.46 -14.01
C SER A 47 -2.67 -12.27 -14.38
N ILE A 48 -1.35 -12.36 -14.14
CA ILE A 48 -0.37 -11.37 -14.58
C ILE A 48 -0.18 -11.45 -16.11
N GLU A 49 -0.13 -12.66 -16.69
CA GLU A 49 -0.03 -12.84 -18.13
C GLU A 49 -1.24 -12.29 -18.89
N ARG A 50 -2.43 -12.34 -18.28
CA ARG A 50 -3.69 -11.80 -18.85
C ARG A 50 -3.84 -10.28 -18.71
N GLN A 51 -2.85 -9.54 -18.19
CA GLN A 51 -2.93 -8.09 -18.06
C GLN A 51 -2.99 -7.39 -19.43
N THR A 52 -3.85 -6.38 -19.57
CA THR A 52 -3.94 -5.54 -20.79
C THR A 52 -2.70 -4.69 -21.01
N ARG A 53 -1.95 -4.39 -19.93
CA ARG A 53 -0.60 -3.84 -19.90
C ARG A 53 0.29 -4.87 -19.21
N LEU A 54 1.11 -5.58 -19.96
CA LEU A 54 2.06 -6.55 -19.40
C LEU A 54 3.14 -5.83 -18.59
N PRO A 55 3.66 -6.41 -17.49
CA PRO A 55 4.83 -5.85 -16.81
C PRO A 55 6.07 -5.99 -17.69
N ASP A 56 7.08 -5.16 -17.46
CA ASP A 56 8.36 -5.25 -18.15
C ASP A 56 9.26 -6.35 -17.56
N GLU A 57 9.03 -6.67 -16.30
CA GLU A 57 9.65 -7.80 -15.59
C GLU A 57 8.80 -8.29 -14.42
N ILE A 58 9.02 -9.54 -14.05
CA ILE A 58 8.52 -10.17 -12.83
C ILE A 58 9.74 -10.60 -12.02
N VAL A 59 9.93 -10.00 -10.85
CA VAL A 59 10.97 -10.36 -9.89
C VAL A 59 10.31 -11.22 -8.81
N VAL A 60 10.69 -12.49 -8.73
CA VAL A 60 10.19 -13.42 -7.74
C VAL A 60 11.23 -13.59 -6.63
N CYS A 61 10.84 -13.37 -5.38
CA CYS A 61 11.64 -13.74 -4.22
C CYS A 61 10.93 -14.84 -3.45
N ASP A 62 11.52 -16.02 -3.47
CA ASP A 62 11.06 -17.20 -2.75
C ASP A 62 11.72 -17.30 -1.37
N ASP A 63 10.91 -17.39 -0.33
CA ASP A 63 11.36 -17.36 1.07
C ASP A 63 11.71 -18.77 1.61
N SER A 64 12.50 -19.53 0.86
CA SER A 64 12.91 -20.91 1.16
C SER A 64 11.72 -21.88 1.17
N SER A 65 10.94 -21.93 0.08
CA SER A 65 9.86 -22.92 -0.08
C SER A 65 10.41 -24.36 -0.10
N GLU A 66 9.63 -25.26 0.49
CA GLU A 66 9.93 -26.71 0.55
C GLU A 66 9.00 -27.54 -0.34
N ASP A 67 7.98 -26.89 -0.98
CA ASP A 67 7.03 -27.49 -1.91
C ASP A 67 7.45 -27.22 -3.38
N ASP A 68 6.57 -27.53 -4.34
CA ASP A 68 6.82 -27.36 -5.78
C ASP A 68 6.78 -25.89 -6.27
N THR A 69 6.79 -24.88 -5.36
CA THR A 69 6.72 -23.46 -5.71
C THR A 69 7.75 -23.06 -6.76
N ALA A 70 9.03 -23.41 -6.58
CA ALA A 70 10.10 -23.07 -7.52
C ALA A 70 9.87 -23.72 -8.90
N ALA A 71 9.42 -24.97 -8.94
CA ALA A 71 9.13 -25.69 -10.18
C ALA A 71 7.93 -25.07 -10.94
N VAL A 72 6.93 -24.52 -10.24
CA VAL A 72 5.82 -23.76 -10.85
C VAL A 72 6.36 -22.49 -11.52
N ILE A 73 7.24 -21.74 -10.84
CA ILE A 73 7.84 -20.52 -11.37
C ILE A 73 8.68 -20.79 -12.61
N ASP A 74 9.53 -21.83 -12.58
CA ASP A 74 10.41 -22.19 -13.70
C ASP A 74 9.62 -22.60 -14.94
N ARG A 75 8.54 -23.38 -14.76
CA ARG A 75 7.63 -23.75 -15.87
C ARG A 75 6.96 -22.52 -16.48
N PHE A 76 6.44 -21.62 -15.65
CA PHE A 76 5.82 -20.39 -16.10
C PHE A 76 6.83 -19.50 -16.85
N ALA A 77 8.02 -19.28 -16.28
CA ALA A 77 9.08 -18.47 -16.89
C ALA A 77 9.48 -18.96 -18.27
N SER A 78 9.43 -20.28 -18.51
CA SER A 78 9.75 -20.89 -19.79
C SER A 78 8.65 -20.71 -20.85
N SER A 79 7.42 -20.37 -20.45
CA SER A 79 6.25 -20.26 -21.33
C SER A 79 5.89 -18.82 -21.72
N VAL A 80 6.36 -17.81 -20.97
CA VAL A 80 5.97 -16.41 -21.16
C VAL A 80 7.06 -15.56 -21.82
N ARG A 81 6.66 -14.42 -22.41
CA ARG A 81 7.60 -13.46 -23.03
C ARG A 81 8.18 -12.46 -22.03
N VAL A 82 7.48 -12.22 -20.92
CA VAL A 82 7.92 -11.30 -19.87
C VAL A 82 9.14 -11.90 -19.18
N LYS A 83 10.14 -11.08 -18.91
CA LYS A 83 11.33 -11.52 -18.16
C LYS A 83 10.92 -11.88 -16.73
N VAL A 84 11.12 -13.14 -16.35
CA VAL A 84 10.93 -13.63 -14.97
C VAL A 84 12.31 -13.92 -14.36
N SER A 85 12.55 -13.39 -13.17
CA SER A 85 13.79 -13.63 -12.42
C SER A 85 13.44 -14.21 -11.07
N LEU A 86 13.94 -15.42 -10.75
CA LEU A 86 13.74 -16.08 -9.47
C LEU A 86 14.97 -15.88 -8.57
N CYS A 87 14.73 -15.44 -7.34
CA CYS A 87 15.71 -15.33 -6.27
C CYS A 87 15.24 -16.11 -5.07
N VAL A 88 15.90 -17.23 -4.76
CA VAL A 88 15.59 -18.06 -3.59
C VAL A 88 16.41 -17.58 -2.39
N ASN A 89 15.77 -17.38 -1.25
CA ASN A 89 16.44 -17.04 0.00
C ASN A 89 17.14 -18.28 0.58
N SER A 90 18.35 -18.12 1.10
CA SER A 90 19.06 -19.21 1.78
C SER A 90 18.47 -19.56 3.15
N THR A 91 17.75 -18.63 3.74
CA THR A 91 17.01 -18.76 5.01
C THR A 91 15.74 -17.95 4.92
N ARG A 92 14.74 -18.35 5.67
CA ARG A 92 13.45 -17.65 5.73
C ARG A 92 13.61 -16.25 6.31
N LEU A 93 13.24 -15.22 5.54
CA LEU A 93 13.30 -13.81 5.93
C LEU A 93 12.00 -13.30 6.55
N GLY A 94 10.88 -13.93 6.24
CA GLY A 94 9.53 -13.45 6.54
C GLY A 94 9.02 -12.42 5.53
N VAL A 95 7.70 -12.22 5.53
CA VAL A 95 6.97 -11.47 4.48
C VAL A 95 7.60 -10.10 4.20
N THR A 96 7.79 -9.27 5.24
CA THR A 96 8.27 -7.90 5.09
C THR A 96 9.66 -7.80 4.47
N HIS A 97 10.60 -8.63 4.93
CA HIS A 97 11.97 -8.61 4.42
C HIS A 97 12.10 -9.31 3.06
N ASN A 98 11.26 -10.31 2.79
CA ASN A 98 11.19 -10.93 1.48
C ASN A 98 10.70 -9.91 0.43
N PHE A 99 9.66 -9.12 0.72
CA PHE A 99 9.24 -8.00 -0.13
C PHE A 99 10.33 -6.92 -0.25
N ALA A 100 10.98 -6.52 0.85
CA ALA A 100 12.08 -5.55 0.79
C ALA A 100 13.20 -6.01 -0.15
N ARG A 101 13.54 -7.31 -0.14
CA ARG A 101 14.49 -7.92 -1.07
C ARG A 101 13.99 -7.86 -2.50
N ALA A 102 12.73 -8.26 -2.75
CA ALA A 102 12.14 -8.21 -4.09
C ALA A 102 12.15 -6.78 -4.64
N PHE A 103 11.77 -5.79 -3.85
CA PHE A 103 11.80 -4.37 -4.24
C PHE A 103 13.20 -3.90 -4.63
N SER A 104 14.23 -4.33 -3.89
CA SER A 104 15.63 -3.95 -4.18
C SER A 104 16.18 -4.54 -5.49
N LEU A 105 15.58 -5.61 -5.99
CA LEU A 105 15.95 -6.28 -7.23
C LEU A 105 15.18 -5.75 -8.46
N CYS A 106 14.07 -5.05 -8.26
CA CYS A 106 13.27 -4.45 -9.31
C CYS A 106 14.01 -3.31 -10.03
N GLN A 107 13.85 -3.22 -11.36
CA GLN A 107 14.50 -2.21 -12.21
C GLN A 107 13.50 -1.26 -12.88
N GLY A 108 12.20 -1.42 -12.63
CA GLY A 108 11.16 -0.55 -13.16
C GLY A 108 11.05 0.78 -12.44
N ASP A 109 10.43 1.75 -13.10
CA ASP A 109 10.08 3.05 -12.51
C ASP A 109 8.98 2.92 -11.47
N LEU A 110 8.06 1.95 -11.71
CA LEU A 110 6.98 1.56 -10.82
C LEU A 110 7.18 0.12 -10.36
N ILE A 111 6.91 -0.12 -9.09
CA ILE A 111 6.95 -1.44 -8.46
C ILE A 111 5.55 -1.78 -7.98
N VAL A 112 5.07 -2.96 -8.36
CA VAL A 112 3.76 -3.51 -7.99
C VAL A 112 3.97 -4.76 -7.16
N PRO A 113 3.75 -4.72 -5.85
CA PRO A 113 3.82 -5.92 -5.02
C PRO A 113 2.75 -6.93 -5.40
N CYS A 114 3.10 -8.20 -5.25
CA CYS A 114 2.24 -9.32 -5.60
C CYS A 114 2.38 -10.44 -4.57
N ASP A 115 1.28 -10.84 -3.97
CA ASP A 115 1.19 -12.04 -3.16
C ASP A 115 0.96 -13.27 -4.07
N GLN A 116 1.25 -14.47 -3.59
CA GLN A 116 1.27 -15.71 -4.39
C GLN A 116 -0.10 -16.34 -4.62
N ASP A 117 -1.15 -15.85 -3.97
CA ASP A 117 -2.42 -16.55 -3.76
C ASP A 117 -3.68 -15.79 -4.21
N ASP A 118 -3.48 -14.64 -4.87
CA ASP A 118 -4.55 -13.77 -5.37
C ASP A 118 -4.83 -14.00 -6.86
N VAL A 119 -5.78 -13.24 -7.42
CA VAL A 119 -6.04 -13.16 -8.86
C VAL A 119 -6.20 -11.69 -9.26
N TRP A 120 -5.42 -11.22 -10.23
CA TRP A 120 -5.50 -9.83 -10.67
C TRP A 120 -6.55 -9.62 -11.76
N GLU A 121 -7.29 -8.51 -11.65
CA GLU A 121 -8.16 -8.05 -12.72
C GLU A 121 -7.33 -7.60 -13.93
N PRO A 122 -7.76 -7.91 -15.18
CA PRO A 122 -6.96 -7.67 -16.38
C PRO A 122 -6.48 -6.23 -16.60
N GLN A 123 -7.16 -5.25 -16.02
CA GLN A 123 -6.81 -3.82 -16.19
C GLN A 123 -5.94 -3.27 -15.04
N LYS A 124 -5.54 -4.08 -14.05
CA LYS A 124 -4.84 -3.57 -12.86
C LYS A 124 -3.61 -2.74 -13.22
N LEU A 125 -2.69 -3.29 -14.00
CA LEU A 125 -1.45 -2.60 -14.34
C LEU A 125 -1.68 -1.36 -15.20
N ALA A 126 -2.61 -1.42 -16.15
CA ALA A 126 -2.96 -0.26 -17.00
C ALA A 126 -3.57 0.90 -16.19
N VAL A 127 -4.45 0.60 -15.24
CA VAL A 127 -5.07 1.60 -14.35
C VAL A 127 -4.03 2.25 -13.45
N LEU A 128 -3.13 1.44 -12.85
CA LEU A 128 -2.06 1.94 -12.00
C LEU A 128 -1.09 2.82 -12.81
N GLU A 129 -0.58 2.35 -13.96
CA GLU A 129 0.32 3.15 -14.79
C GLU A 129 -0.30 4.49 -15.19
N ALA A 130 -1.57 4.52 -15.59
CA ALA A 130 -2.25 5.76 -15.96
C ALA A 130 -2.26 6.76 -14.80
N ALA A 131 -2.56 6.32 -13.58
CA ALA A 131 -2.56 7.19 -12.40
C ALA A 131 -1.20 7.86 -12.16
N PHE A 132 -0.10 7.12 -12.28
CA PHE A 132 1.26 7.67 -12.09
C PHE A 132 1.70 8.57 -13.26
N ARG A 133 1.23 8.30 -14.48
CA ARG A 133 1.52 9.13 -15.64
C ARG A 133 0.85 10.49 -15.54
N ASP A 134 -0.36 10.53 -14.98
CA ASP A 134 -1.15 11.76 -14.85
C ASP A 134 -0.63 12.67 -13.72
N ASP A 135 -0.07 12.10 -12.65
CA ASP A 135 0.53 12.85 -11.54
C ASP A 135 2.02 12.48 -11.31
N PRO A 136 2.99 13.33 -11.73
CA PRO A 136 4.41 13.10 -11.47
C PRO A 136 4.80 13.12 -9.98
N GLN A 137 3.99 13.73 -9.10
CA GLN A 137 4.22 13.79 -7.65
C GLN A 137 3.66 12.57 -6.92
N LEU A 138 2.87 11.75 -7.62
CA LEU A 138 2.30 10.54 -7.04
C LEU A 138 3.42 9.54 -6.73
N LEU A 139 3.57 9.19 -5.46
CA LEU A 139 4.55 8.20 -5.00
C LEU A 139 3.93 6.83 -4.75
N LEU A 140 2.66 6.77 -4.36
CA LEU A 140 1.95 5.52 -4.13
C LEU A 140 0.49 5.64 -4.54
N ALA A 141 -0.01 4.67 -5.30
CA ALA A 141 -1.43 4.47 -5.57
C ALA A 141 -1.87 3.14 -4.96
N PHE A 142 -3.07 3.10 -4.40
CA PHE A 142 -3.67 1.88 -3.88
C PHE A 142 -5.15 1.80 -4.24
N HIS A 143 -5.68 0.58 -4.28
CA HIS A 143 -7.04 0.31 -4.72
C HIS A 143 -7.76 -0.67 -3.79
N ASP A 144 -9.06 -0.88 -4.02
CA ASP A 144 -9.84 -1.85 -3.26
C ASP A 144 -9.56 -3.30 -3.72
N LEU A 145 -10.00 -4.25 -2.93
CA LEU A 145 -9.86 -5.69 -3.12
C LEU A 145 -11.24 -6.36 -3.04
N ALA A 146 -11.58 -7.19 -4.02
CA ALA A 146 -12.72 -8.09 -3.94
C ALA A 146 -12.32 -9.33 -3.14
N LEU A 147 -13.04 -9.65 -2.08
CA LEU A 147 -12.69 -10.78 -1.21
C LEU A 147 -13.25 -12.08 -1.81
N ILE A 148 -12.39 -13.10 -1.97
CA ILE A 148 -12.78 -14.42 -2.48
C ILE A 148 -12.45 -15.53 -1.48
N THR A 149 -13.19 -16.64 -1.58
CA THR A 149 -12.97 -17.87 -0.80
C THR A 149 -11.73 -18.62 -1.31
N PRO A 150 -11.25 -19.66 -0.60
CA PRO A 150 -10.19 -20.53 -1.11
C PRO A 150 -10.48 -21.12 -2.51
N GLU A 151 -11.75 -21.32 -2.85
CA GLU A 151 -12.20 -21.85 -4.14
C GLU A 151 -12.42 -20.76 -5.20
N GLY A 152 -12.05 -19.50 -4.93
CA GLY A 152 -12.17 -18.39 -5.89
C GLY A 152 -13.58 -17.77 -5.99
N LYS A 153 -14.50 -18.06 -5.06
CA LYS A 153 -15.85 -17.48 -5.10
C LYS A 153 -15.89 -16.14 -4.35
N PHE A 154 -16.51 -15.13 -4.95
CA PHE A 154 -16.72 -13.83 -4.29
C PHE A 154 -17.47 -13.98 -2.97
N SER A 155 -16.96 -13.40 -1.90
CA SER A 155 -17.53 -13.51 -0.54
C SER A 155 -18.62 -12.49 -0.22
N GLY A 156 -18.94 -11.58 -1.14
CA GLY A 156 -19.99 -10.56 -0.99
C GLY A 156 -19.48 -9.19 -0.55
N ASP A 157 -18.23 -9.08 -0.07
CA ASP A 157 -17.65 -7.85 0.45
C ASP A 157 -16.35 -7.47 -0.27
N THR A 158 -16.02 -6.17 -0.21
CA THR A 158 -14.67 -5.69 -0.51
C THR A 158 -13.89 -5.37 0.76
N GLN A 159 -12.58 -5.28 0.66
CA GLN A 159 -11.72 -4.92 1.79
C GLN A 159 -12.08 -3.54 2.35
N TRP A 160 -12.31 -2.54 1.49
CA TRP A 160 -12.63 -1.19 1.94
C TRP A 160 -14.01 -1.09 2.62
N GLN A 161 -14.99 -1.91 2.19
CA GLN A 161 -16.26 -2.03 2.91
C GLN A 161 -16.03 -2.54 4.34
N ARG A 162 -15.20 -3.58 4.51
CA ARG A 162 -14.85 -4.11 5.85
C ARG A 162 -14.07 -3.12 6.70
N LEU A 163 -13.21 -2.29 6.08
CA LEU A 163 -12.46 -1.25 6.78
C LEU A 163 -13.25 0.05 7.01
N ASN A 164 -14.49 0.15 6.52
CA ASN A 164 -15.27 1.39 6.47
C ASN A 164 -14.48 2.54 5.82
N PHE A 165 -13.71 2.24 4.76
CA PHE A 165 -12.97 3.22 3.99
C PHE A 165 -13.82 3.69 2.80
N GLY A 166 -14.85 4.49 3.07
CA GLY A 166 -15.80 5.00 2.07
C GLY A 166 -15.30 6.25 1.33
N SER A 167 -16.12 6.74 0.39
CA SER A 167 -15.80 7.86 -0.51
C SER A 167 -15.33 9.14 0.19
N ALA A 168 -15.91 9.48 1.33
CA ALA A 168 -15.51 10.66 2.11
C ALA A 168 -14.07 10.54 2.64
N GLN A 169 -13.64 9.34 3.05
CA GLN A 169 -12.28 9.09 3.53
C GLN A 169 -11.29 8.98 2.37
N GLN A 170 -11.71 8.39 1.26
CA GLN A 170 -10.93 8.37 0.01
C GLN A 170 -10.69 9.79 -0.51
N GLY A 171 -11.73 10.65 -0.51
CA GLY A 171 -11.61 12.05 -0.87
C GLY A 171 -10.54 12.79 -0.03
N LYS A 172 -10.51 12.56 1.28
CA LYS A 172 -9.48 13.13 2.17
C LYS A 172 -8.07 12.66 1.82
N VAL A 173 -7.89 11.37 1.55
CA VAL A 173 -6.60 10.83 1.10
C VAL A 173 -6.15 11.51 -0.18
N ASN A 174 -7.04 11.62 -1.16
CA ASN A 174 -6.77 12.16 -2.49
C ASN A 174 -6.59 13.70 -2.49
N THR A 175 -6.96 14.39 -1.40
CA THR A 175 -6.77 15.84 -1.24
C THR A 175 -5.66 16.22 -0.25
N GLY A 176 -4.77 15.26 0.11
CA GLY A 176 -3.56 15.54 0.86
C GLY A 176 -3.62 15.24 2.37
N GLU A 177 -4.70 14.58 2.86
CA GLU A 177 -4.80 14.12 4.26
C GLU A 177 -4.36 12.65 4.42
N ALA A 178 -3.62 12.09 3.45
CA ALA A 178 -3.21 10.69 3.45
C ALA A 178 -2.38 10.33 4.68
N PHE A 179 -1.42 11.19 5.07
CA PHE A 179 -0.54 10.94 6.21
C PHE A 179 -1.31 10.79 7.52
N GLU A 180 -2.24 11.71 7.80
CA GLU A 180 -3.08 11.67 8.99
C GLU A 180 -3.95 10.41 9.04
N ARG A 181 -4.49 10.03 7.88
CA ARG A 181 -5.34 8.85 7.76
C ARG A 181 -4.55 7.57 8.01
N LEU A 182 -3.40 7.42 7.36
CA LEU A 182 -2.53 6.24 7.49
C LEU A 182 -1.86 6.19 8.86
N LEU A 183 -1.46 7.33 9.42
CA LEU A 183 -0.94 7.40 10.77
C LEU A 183 -1.98 6.91 11.79
N ARG A 184 -3.27 7.16 11.55
CA ARG A 184 -4.35 6.68 12.42
C ARG A 184 -4.59 5.19 12.26
N PHE A 185 -4.86 4.72 11.05
CA PHE A 185 -5.13 3.33 10.68
C PHE A 185 -4.64 3.07 9.27
N ASN A 186 -3.87 2.00 9.08
CA ASN A 186 -3.49 1.56 7.75
C ASN A 186 -4.73 1.10 6.95
N VAL A 187 -4.83 1.52 5.70
CA VAL A 187 -5.83 1.11 4.71
C VAL A 187 -5.17 0.66 3.40
N VAL A 188 -3.85 0.74 3.32
CA VAL A 188 -3.06 0.23 2.21
C VAL A 188 -2.84 -1.26 2.42
N THR A 189 -2.99 -2.04 1.36
CA THR A 189 -2.71 -3.48 1.37
C THR A 189 -1.67 -3.76 0.29
N GLY A 190 -0.65 -4.56 0.60
CA GLY A 190 0.45 -4.89 -0.29
C GLY A 190 -0.02 -5.35 -1.67
N ALA A 191 -0.94 -6.33 -1.71
CA ALA A 191 -1.54 -6.84 -2.94
C ALA A 191 -2.28 -5.78 -3.78
N ALA A 192 -2.65 -4.65 -3.19
CA ALA A 192 -3.50 -3.62 -3.79
C ALA A 192 -2.80 -2.29 -4.00
N MET A 193 -1.49 -2.25 -4.16
CA MET A 193 -0.77 -1.00 -4.36
C MET A 193 0.24 -1.06 -5.51
N ALA A 194 0.68 0.12 -5.93
CA ALA A 194 1.90 0.35 -6.70
C ALA A 194 2.60 1.58 -6.16
N PHE A 195 3.90 1.67 -6.32
CA PHE A 195 4.68 2.82 -5.87
C PHE A 195 5.86 3.12 -6.81
N ARG A 196 6.31 4.38 -6.84
CA ARG A 196 7.52 4.74 -7.57
C ARG A 196 8.75 4.13 -6.91
N ALA A 197 9.64 3.55 -7.70
CA ALA A 197 10.91 3.00 -7.21
C ALA A 197 11.75 4.04 -6.43
N SER A 198 11.60 5.33 -6.75
CA SER A 198 12.26 6.42 -6.03
C SER A 198 11.89 6.52 -4.55
N LEU A 199 10.75 5.93 -4.12
CA LEU A 199 10.36 5.85 -2.72
C LEU A 199 11.30 4.97 -1.90
N LEU A 200 11.96 3.98 -2.52
CA LEU A 200 12.84 3.04 -1.83
C LEU A 200 14.02 3.70 -1.13
N LYS A 201 14.52 4.82 -1.64
CA LYS A 201 15.59 5.59 -1.00
C LYS A 201 15.23 6.06 0.42
N TYR A 202 13.93 6.25 0.69
CA TYR A 202 13.41 6.62 1.99
C TYR A 202 12.91 5.42 2.79
N ALA A 203 12.48 4.36 2.10
CA ALA A 203 11.80 3.23 2.73
C ALA A 203 12.75 2.13 3.20
N LEU A 204 13.87 1.93 2.53
CA LEU A 204 14.80 0.85 2.90
C LEU A 204 15.85 1.32 3.91
N PRO A 205 16.26 0.44 4.83
CA PRO A 205 15.62 -0.83 5.18
C PRO A 205 14.26 -0.62 5.87
N ILE A 206 13.34 -1.56 5.71
CA ILE A 206 12.04 -1.55 6.41
C ILE A 206 12.27 -2.01 7.85
N PRO A 207 11.81 -1.27 8.88
CA PRO A 207 11.96 -1.69 10.28
C PRO A 207 11.10 -2.92 10.61
N ASP A 208 11.58 -3.81 11.48
CA ASP A 208 10.88 -5.03 11.91
C ASP A 208 9.52 -4.79 12.54
N CYS A 209 9.31 -3.61 13.13
CA CYS A 209 8.04 -3.22 13.74
C CYS A 209 6.96 -2.79 12.75
N PHE A 210 7.25 -2.77 11.44
CA PHE A 210 6.30 -2.43 10.39
C PHE A 210 6.13 -3.54 9.37
N VAL A 211 4.92 -3.63 8.79
CA VAL A 211 4.68 -4.36 7.55
C VAL A 211 5.01 -3.42 6.37
N HIS A 212 5.49 -4.00 5.27
CA HIS A 212 5.99 -3.23 4.12
C HIS A 212 4.97 -2.24 3.54
N ASP A 213 3.70 -2.62 3.44
CA ASP A 213 2.64 -1.80 2.88
C ASP A 213 2.31 -0.57 3.74
N GLU A 214 2.20 -0.75 5.04
CA GLU A 214 1.97 0.34 5.98
C GLU A 214 3.16 1.31 6.02
N TRP A 215 4.38 0.78 6.01
CA TRP A 215 5.59 1.58 6.01
C TRP A 215 5.73 2.42 4.75
N LEU A 216 5.56 1.81 3.57
CA LEU A 216 5.59 2.50 2.28
C LEU A 216 4.49 3.55 2.18
N GLY A 217 3.26 3.21 2.61
CA GLY A 217 2.14 4.14 2.63
C GLY A 217 2.40 5.39 3.45
N LEU A 218 2.94 5.23 4.67
CA LEU A 218 3.28 6.36 5.56
C LEU A 218 4.38 7.25 4.95
N LEU A 219 5.44 6.64 4.40
CA LEU A 219 6.54 7.41 3.81
C LEU A 219 6.12 8.09 2.51
N ALA A 220 5.35 7.43 1.65
CA ALA A 220 4.81 8.06 0.46
C ALA A 220 3.94 9.28 0.80
N ALA A 221 3.06 9.15 1.81
CA ALA A 221 2.22 10.24 2.26
C ALA A 221 3.00 11.38 2.94
N ALA A 222 4.17 11.08 3.49
CA ALA A 222 5.04 12.09 4.10
C ALA A 222 5.89 12.85 3.07
N THR A 223 6.27 12.21 1.96
CA THR A 223 7.28 12.72 1.02
C THR A 223 6.72 13.10 -0.37
N GLY A 224 5.45 12.78 -0.65
CA GLY A 224 4.78 13.08 -1.92
C GLY A 224 3.27 12.92 -1.83
N SER A 225 2.63 12.57 -2.95
CA SER A 225 1.19 12.32 -3.00
C SER A 225 0.86 10.83 -2.97
N VAL A 226 -0.32 10.54 -2.44
CA VAL A 226 -0.92 9.19 -2.36
C VAL A 226 -2.32 9.26 -2.96
N LEU A 227 -2.65 8.28 -3.79
CA LEU A 227 -3.96 8.19 -4.46
C LEU A 227 -4.68 6.91 -4.06
N SER A 228 -5.94 7.02 -3.66
CA SER A 228 -6.86 5.91 -3.52
C SER A 228 -7.74 5.78 -4.76
N ILE A 229 -7.77 4.59 -5.38
CA ILE A 229 -8.55 4.29 -6.59
C ILE A 229 -9.73 3.42 -6.20
N ASN A 230 -10.95 3.95 -6.32
CA ASN A 230 -12.18 3.25 -5.91
C ASN A 230 -12.59 2.17 -6.93
N ARG A 231 -11.75 1.16 -7.09
CA ARG A 231 -12.00 -0.02 -7.95
C ARG A 231 -11.35 -1.24 -7.31
N PRO A 232 -12.04 -2.38 -7.20
CA PRO A 232 -11.41 -3.65 -6.84
C PRO A 232 -10.67 -4.19 -8.06
N LEU A 233 -9.33 -4.16 -8.01
CA LEU A 233 -8.46 -4.61 -9.10
C LEU A 233 -7.72 -5.91 -8.78
N VAL A 234 -8.04 -6.52 -7.64
CA VAL A 234 -7.54 -7.82 -7.21
C VAL A 234 -8.68 -8.58 -6.54
N GLN A 235 -8.79 -9.85 -6.87
CA GLN A 235 -9.55 -10.84 -6.14
C GLN A 235 -8.65 -11.40 -5.05
N TYR A 236 -8.86 -10.93 -3.82
CA TYR A 236 -8.04 -11.24 -2.65
C TYR A 236 -8.55 -12.51 -1.98
N ARG A 237 -7.75 -13.56 -2.04
CA ARG A 237 -8.12 -14.88 -1.53
C ARG A 237 -7.96 -14.93 -0.01
N GLN A 238 -8.92 -15.54 0.65
CA GLN A 238 -8.92 -15.75 2.10
C GLN A 238 -8.86 -17.22 2.41
N HIS A 239 -7.78 -17.67 3.08
CA HIS A 239 -7.57 -19.04 3.49
C HIS A 239 -6.76 -19.14 4.79
N ASP A 240 -6.78 -20.29 5.45
CA ASP A 240 -6.21 -20.50 6.79
C ASP A 240 -4.67 -20.40 6.88
N ARG A 241 -3.98 -20.43 5.74
CA ARG A 241 -2.51 -20.37 5.68
C ARG A 241 -1.96 -18.96 5.43
N GLN A 242 -2.81 -17.94 5.35
CA GLN A 242 -2.35 -16.56 5.18
C GLN A 242 -1.62 -16.07 6.42
N VAL A 243 -0.46 -15.45 6.23
CA VAL A 243 0.33 -14.88 7.32
C VAL A 243 -0.29 -13.59 7.83
N ILE A 244 -0.85 -12.79 6.91
CA ILE A 244 -1.51 -11.51 7.20
C ILE A 244 -2.84 -11.50 6.44
N GLY A 245 -3.97 -11.34 7.13
CA GLY A 245 -5.28 -11.24 6.48
C GLY A 245 -6.41 -12.04 7.13
N ALA A 246 -6.15 -13.26 7.56
CA ALA A 246 -7.20 -14.13 8.16
C ALA A 246 -7.81 -13.54 9.45
N ALA A 247 -7.06 -12.74 10.22
CA ALA A 247 -7.57 -12.06 11.42
C ALA A 247 -8.45 -10.83 11.09
N ALA A 248 -8.46 -10.37 9.84
CA ALA A 248 -9.20 -9.18 9.40
C ALA A 248 -10.64 -9.47 8.96
N SER A 249 -11.09 -10.71 9.02
CA SER A 249 -12.33 -11.18 8.38
C SER A 249 -13.64 -10.68 8.97
N ALA A 250 -13.65 -9.92 10.06
CA ALA A 250 -14.83 -9.20 10.49
C ALA A 250 -14.42 -7.90 11.20
N LEU A 251 -15.00 -6.77 10.82
CA LEU A 251 -14.90 -5.49 11.54
C LEU A 251 -15.17 -5.68 13.05
N PHE A 252 -16.07 -6.58 13.38
CA PHE A 252 -16.39 -6.94 14.75
C PHE A 252 -15.28 -7.76 15.40
N SER A 253 -14.53 -8.58 14.66
CA SER A 253 -13.38 -9.32 15.17
C SER A 253 -12.13 -8.44 15.26
N GLN A 254 -11.88 -7.56 14.29
CA GLN A 254 -10.83 -6.53 14.42
C GLN A 254 -11.13 -5.59 15.59
N TYR A 255 -12.38 -5.19 15.76
CA TYR A 255 -12.81 -4.38 16.89
C TYR A 255 -12.69 -5.14 18.21
N ARG A 256 -13.16 -6.39 18.29
CA ARG A 256 -12.97 -7.27 19.45
C ARG A 256 -11.51 -7.62 19.67
N TYR A 257 -10.75 -7.88 18.61
CA TYR A 257 -9.32 -8.18 18.67
C TYR A 257 -8.54 -6.94 19.13
N ALA A 258 -8.82 -5.77 18.58
CA ALA A 258 -8.22 -4.51 19.03
C ALA A 258 -8.66 -4.17 20.48
N HIS A 259 -9.91 -4.45 20.84
CA HIS A 259 -10.41 -4.27 22.21
C HIS A 259 -9.81 -5.26 23.20
N ALA A 260 -9.68 -6.54 22.84
CA ALA A 260 -9.10 -7.57 23.69
C ALA A 260 -7.58 -7.46 23.83
N ASN A 261 -6.90 -6.83 22.83
CA ASN A 261 -5.44 -6.81 22.74
C ASN A 261 -4.81 -5.41 22.87
N MET A 262 -5.56 -4.37 23.26
CA MET A 262 -4.99 -3.09 23.68
C MET A 262 -4.41 -3.19 25.08
N ASP A 263 -3.59 -4.22 25.27
CA ASP A 263 -2.81 -4.47 26.47
C ASP A 263 -1.56 -3.57 26.55
N ARG A 264 -0.78 -3.77 27.57
CA ARG A 264 0.50 -3.07 27.75
C ARG A 264 1.43 -3.28 26.56
N ALA A 265 1.51 -4.48 26.00
CA ALA A 265 2.39 -4.83 24.89
C ALA A 265 2.00 -4.09 23.61
N TYR A 266 0.71 -3.88 23.37
CA TYR A 266 0.23 -3.08 22.25
C TYR A 266 0.78 -1.64 22.28
N PHE A 267 0.71 -0.98 23.45
CA PHE A 267 1.20 0.40 23.56
C PHE A 267 2.73 0.47 23.49
N VAL A 268 3.45 -0.52 24.01
CA VAL A 268 4.91 -0.62 23.85
C VAL A 268 5.27 -0.72 22.37
N ARG A 269 4.64 -1.62 21.60
CA ARG A 269 4.83 -1.71 20.13
C ARG A 269 4.48 -0.41 19.42
N MET A 270 3.42 0.28 19.83
CA MET A 270 3.06 1.57 19.23
C MET A 270 4.10 2.65 19.50
N LEU A 271 4.72 2.66 20.69
CA LEU A 271 5.81 3.57 21.02
C LEU A 271 7.06 3.28 20.18
N GLU A 272 7.43 2.03 20.00
CA GLU A 272 8.51 1.60 19.13
C GLU A 272 8.26 2.04 17.68
N ARG A 273 7.08 1.77 17.14
CA ARG A 273 6.67 2.16 15.77
C ARG A 273 6.71 3.67 15.57
N THR A 274 6.16 4.44 16.51
CA THR A 274 6.20 5.91 16.42
C THR A 274 7.61 6.46 16.52
N GLN A 275 8.50 5.82 17.29
CA GLN A 275 9.92 6.18 17.35
C GLN A 275 10.60 5.90 16.00
N CYS A 276 10.48 4.67 15.46
CA CYS A 276 11.05 4.31 14.17
C CYS A 276 10.61 5.26 13.05
N LEU A 277 9.33 5.62 13.02
CA LEU A 277 8.81 6.56 12.04
C LEU A 277 9.39 7.97 12.24
N GLN A 278 9.46 8.44 13.47
CA GLN A 278 10.03 9.75 13.80
C GLN A 278 11.51 9.85 13.39
N ASP A 279 12.31 8.83 13.71
CA ASP A 279 13.72 8.76 13.35
C ASP A 279 13.91 8.74 11.83
N ARG A 280 13.08 7.97 11.11
CA ARG A 280 13.12 7.94 9.65
C ARG A 280 12.78 9.30 9.03
N LEU A 281 11.72 9.96 9.49
CA LEU A 281 11.35 11.28 9.00
C LEU A 281 12.43 12.33 9.27
N GLN A 282 13.12 12.28 10.42
CA GLN A 282 14.23 13.18 10.74
C GLN A 282 15.45 12.98 9.83
N ASN A 283 15.71 11.72 9.44
CA ASN A 283 16.84 11.37 8.57
C ASN A 283 16.52 11.49 7.07
N THR A 284 15.32 11.94 6.70
CA THR A 284 14.90 12.14 5.31
C THR A 284 15.14 13.59 4.89
N ALA A 285 16.42 14.03 4.93
CA ALA A 285 16.81 15.44 4.75
C ALA A 285 16.50 16.00 3.35
N ASP A 286 16.46 15.14 2.31
CA ASP A 286 16.24 15.56 0.91
C ASP A 286 14.75 15.73 0.56
N ALA A 287 13.83 15.31 1.41
CA ALA A 287 12.40 15.46 1.16
C ALA A 287 11.86 16.71 1.83
N VAL A 288 11.04 17.44 1.09
CA VAL A 288 10.27 18.57 1.64
C VAL A 288 9.15 18.02 2.53
N LEU A 289 9.52 17.61 3.75
CA LEU A 289 8.55 17.13 4.74
C LEU A 289 7.77 18.30 5.31
N HIS A 290 6.45 18.16 5.36
CA HIS A 290 5.65 19.17 6.03
C HIS A 290 5.90 19.12 7.55
N PRO A 291 6.30 20.24 8.20
CA PRO A 291 6.66 20.26 9.64
C PRO A 291 5.60 19.65 10.57
N ARG A 292 4.31 19.72 10.15
CA ARG A 292 3.19 19.14 10.89
C ARG A 292 3.30 17.61 11.08
N TYR A 293 4.00 16.88 10.21
CA TYR A 293 4.08 15.42 10.34
C TYR A 293 4.91 14.99 11.54
N HIS A 294 6.01 15.68 11.82
CA HIS A 294 6.77 15.46 13.05
C HIS A 294 5.92 15.70 14.30
N SER A 295 5.13 16.79 14.30
CA SER A 295 4.21 17.09 15.39
C SER A 295 3.15 15.99 15.57
N LEU A 296 2.54 15.52 14.47
CA LEU A 296 1.53 14.47 14.51
C LEU A 296 2.05 13.14 15.05
N VAL A 297 3.25 12.73 14.62
CA VAL A 297 3.89 11.52 15.14
C VAL A 297 4.22 11.65 16.62
N SER A 298 4.76 12.82 17.03
CA SER A 298 5.04 13.14 18.44
C SER A 298 3.77 13.14 19.29
N GLU A 299 2.66 13.71 18.78
CA GLU A 299 1.37 13.70 19.46
C GLU A 299 0.81 12.28 19.60
N LYS A 300 0.88 11.45 18.55
CA LYS A 300 0.47 10.03 18.61
C LYS A 300 1.30 9.29 19.63
N ARG A 301 2.61 9.49 19.65
CA ARG A 301 3.51 8.90 20.65
C ARG A 301 3.16 9.31 22.06
N SER A 302 2.94 10.61 22.31
CA SER A 302 2.51 11.14 23.61
C SER A 302 1.17 10.53 24.05
N HIS A 303 0.20 10.37 23.13
CA HIS A 303 -1.07 9.70 23.39
C HIS A 303 -0.86 8.22 23.80
N ALA A 304 -0.01 7.50 23.07
CA ALA A 304 0.34 6.10 23.40
C ALA A 304 1.04 5.99 24.77
N GLN A 305 1.96 6.89 25.10
CA GLN A 305 2.61 6.94 26.42
C GLN A 305 1.61 7.19 27.54
N THR A 306 0.67 8.10 27.33
CA THR A 306 -0.36 8.41 28.33
C THR A 306 -1.27 7.20 28.55
N ARG A 307 -1.68 6.51 27.47
CA ARG A 307 -2.48 5.30 27.57
C ARG A 307 -1.74 4.13 28.22
N LEU A 308 -0.43 3.99 27.98
CA LEU A 308 0.41 3.01 28.67
C LEU A 308 0.43 3.29 30.18
N ARG A 309 0.61 4.57 30.62
CA ARG A 309 0.54 4.94 32.04
C ARG A 309 -0.81 4.61 32.67
N MET A 310 -1.90 4.76 31.93
CA MET A 310 -3.23 4.37 32.41
C MET A 310 -3.35 2.86 32.68
N ARG A 311 -2.59 2.03 31.94
CA ARG A 311 -2.52 0.57 32.17
C ARG A 311 -1.66 0.23 33.41
N ASP A 312 -0.59 0.98 33.62
CA ASP A 312 0.34 0.74 34.73
C ASP A 312 -0.18 1.31 36.07
N GLN A 313 -1.03 2.35 36.05
CA GLN A 313 -1.43 3.10 37.25
C GLN A 313 -2.94 3.44 37.26
N ALA A 314 -3.73 2.58 37.88
CA ALA A 314 -5.20 2.71 37.91
C ALA A 314 -5.70 4.04 38.54
N LEU A 315 -5.00 4.56 39.56
CA LEU A 315 -5.42 5.79 40.31
C LEU A 315 -5.42 7.05 39.44
N ILE A 316 -4.52 7.16 38.48
CA ILE A 316 -4.41 8.34 37.59
C ILE A 316 -5.13 8.16 36.25
N ARG A 317 -5.78 7.02 36.04
CA ARG A 317 -6.44 6.67 34.78
C ARG A 317 -7.48 7.70 34.35
N TRP A 318 -8.41 8.02 35.20
CA TRP A 318 -9.51 8.93 34.91
C TRP A 318 -9.07 10.35 34.55
N PRO A 319 -8.21 11.01 35.35
CA PRO A 319 -7.70 12.33 35.00
C PRO A 319 -6.95 12.35 33.67
N LEU A 320 -6.13 11.30 33.38
CA LEU A 320 -5.41 11.20 32.12
C LEU A 320 -6.34 10.97 30.95
N ALA A 321 -7.33 10.09 31.07
CA ALA A 321 -8.31 9.84 30.01
C ALA A 321 -9.11 11.09 29.66
N ILE A 322 -9.59 11.82 30.68
CA ILE A 322 -10.29 13.09 30.50
C ILE A 322 -9.37 14.12 29.79
N GLY A 323 -8.12 14.25 30.23
CA GLY A 323 -7.14 15.14 29.59
C GLY A 323 -6.89 14.82 28.12
N GLU A 324 -6.78 13.54 27.75
CA GLU A 324 -6.62 13.09 26.36
C GLU A 324 -7.90 13.32 25.52
N ALA A 325 -9.09 13.20 26.14
CA ALA A 325 -10.36 13.50 25.48
C ALA A 325 -10.50 15.00 25.15
N PHE A 326 -10.17 15.89 26.10
CA PHE A 326 -10.15 17.34 25.85
C PHE A 326 -9.16 17.75 24.75
N ARG A 327 -8.03 17.04 24.60
CA ARG A 327 -7.09 17.26 23.50
C ARG A 327 -7.56 16.68 22.15
N GLY A 328 -8.71 16.02 22.10
CA GLY A 328 -9.25 15.40 20.88
C GLY A 328 -8.45 14.18 20.36
N ARG A 329 -7.47 13.68 21.13
CA ARG A 329 -6.52 12.65 20.66
C ARG A 329 -7.16 11.30 20.44
N TYR A 330 -8.22 10.95 21.16
CA TYR A 330 -8.99 9.74 20.91
C TYR A 330 -9.64 9.73 19.53
N GLY A 331 -10.14 10.87 19.05
CA GLY A 331 -10.70 11.02 17.72
C GLY A 331 -9.63 11.00 16.63
N ARG A 332 -8.47 11.59 16.92
CA ARG A 332 -7.37 11.72 15.98
C ARG A 332 -6.58 10.41 15.79
N PHE A 333 -6.32 9.66 16.87
CA PHE A 333 -5.42 8.50 16.84
C PHE A 333 -6.07 7.15 17.21
N GLY A 334 -7.35 7.14 17.51
CA GLY A 334 -8.09 5.94 17.91
C GLY A 334 -9.53 5.93 17.39
N TYR A 335 -10.37 5.15 18.03
CA TYR A 335 -11.79 5.01 17.68
C TYR A 335 -12.72 6.04 18.36
N GLY A 336 -12.18 7.21 18.71
CA GLY A 336 -12.95 8.29 19.33
C GLY A 336 -13.49 7.91 20.72
N PHE A 337 -14.78 8.18 20.92
CA PHE A 337 -15.45 7.90 22.19
C PHE A 337 -15.34 6.44 22.67
N LYS A 338 -15.29 5.50 21.76
CA LYS A 338 -15.10 4.08 22.10
C LYS A 338 -13.76 3.82 22.78
N SER A 339 -12.67 4.38 22.25
CA SER A 339 -11.33 4.27 22.87
C SER A 339 -11.27 4.96 24.23
N PHE A 340 -11.98 6.08 24.38
CA PHE A 340 -12.11 6.78 25.65
C PHE A 340 -12.82 5.93 26.72
N LEU A 341 -13.99 5.36 26.37
CA LEU A 341 -14.72 4.47 27.29
C LEU A 341 -13.89 3.26 27.68
N GLN A 342 -13.15 2.69 26.75
CA GLN A 342 -12.26 1.58 27.03
C GLN A 342 -11.21 1.92 28.09
N ASP A 343 -10.60 3.12 27.99
CA ASP A 343 -9.59 3.56 28.96
C ASP A 343 -10.18 3.90 30.34
N LEU A 344 -11.49 4.15 30.44
CA LEU A 344 -12.15 4.35 31.73
C LEU A 344 -12.42 3.03 32.47
N VAL A 345 -12.63 1.93 31.74
CA VAL A 345 -13.08 0.64 32.29
C VAL A 345 -11.93 -0.32 32.54
N LEU A 346 -10.90 -0.31 31.70
CA LEU A 346 -9.71 -1.20 31.79
C LEU A 346 -8.62 -0.68 32.69
#